data_1ba9a7915b2808c660f9be690fc86c10
#
_entry.id   1ba9a7915b2808c660f9be690fc86c10
#
_cell.length_a   1.000
_cell.length_b   1.000
_cell.length_c   1.000
_cell.angle_alpha   90.00
_cell.angle_beta   90.00
_cell.angle_gamma   90.00
#
_symmetry.space_group_name_H-M   'P 1'
#
loop_
_entity.id
_entity.type
_entity.pdbx_description
1 polymer ?
#
loop_
_entity_poly.entity_id
_entity_poly.type
_entity_poly.pdbx_seq_one_letter_code
_entity_poly.pdbx_strand_id
1 'polypeptide(L)'
;MKRNVMRTMSLAFAGIMAAGALTACGGNNTAATTAAPAEQTSAAGENTSKEAAAESGEKKVLKVAMECAYAPYNWTQPDDSNGAVPINDSNEYAYGYDIMMAKKICDELGYDLQIVRLDWDSLIPAVSTGQVDCVIAGQSITTERLQAVDFTEPYYYATIVTLVKNGSKYADAKSVADLAGATCTSQQSTIWYDTCLPQIQDANILAATASAPDMLMSLNADKCDLVVTDQPTGKGALVAYPDFKLLEFGGGEDDFQVTDEDINIGISLKKGNTELKEAIDSVLSKMTKDDFSAMMDEAISVQPLAN
;
A
#
# COMPACT_ATOMS: atom_id res chain seq x y z
N MET A 1 2.67 -30.47 -49.92
CA MET A 1 3.24 -29.79 -51.09
C MET A 1 3.38 -28.30 -50.83
N LYS A 2 4.66 -27.76 -50.96
CA LYS A 2 5.09 -26.35 -51.07
C LYS A 2 4.84 -25.47 -49.84
N ARG A 3 5.84 -25.03 -49.15
CA ARG A 3 7.20 -24.42 -49.18
C ARG A 3 7.17 -23.00 -48.64
N ASN A 4 7.91 -22.84 -47.53
CA ASN A 4 8.79 -21.74 -47.10
C ASN A 4 8.57 -20.33 -47.69
N VAL A 5 8.64 -19.32 -46.80
CA VAL A 5 9.67 -18.29 -46.90
C VAL A 5 9.98 -17.66 -45.52
N MET A 6 11.20 -17.86 -45.07
CA MET A 6 11.92 -17.05 -44.07
C MET A 6 12.21 -15.67 -44.67
N ARG A 7 12.13 -14.63 -43.87
CA ARG A 7 12.92 -13.39 -44.10
C ARG A 7 13.43 -12.82 -42.78
N THR A 8 14.64 -13.14 -42.53
CA THR A 8 15.56 -12.43 -41.63
C THR A 8 15.88 -11.06 -42.20
N MET A 9 15.91 -10.04 -41.37
CA MET A 9 16.57 -8.78 -41.71
C MET A 9 17.27 -8.23 -40.45
N SER A 10 18.58 -8.53 -40.42
CA SER A 10 19.55 -7.89 -39.53
C SER A 10 19.91 -6.52 -40.09
N LEU A 11 19.99 -5.50 -39.26
CA LEU A 11 20.73 -4.28 -39.55
C LEU A 11 21.53 -3.87 -38.32
N ALA A 12 22.82 -4.05 -38.45
CA ALA A 12 23.86 -3.48 -37.61
C ALA A 12 24.07 -2.02 -37.98
N PHE A 13 24.23 -1.15 -37.00
CA PHE A 13 24.88 0.14 -37.21
C PHE A 13 25.98 0.35 -36.16
N ALA A 14 27.16 0.49 -36.70
CA ALA A 14 28.43 0.70 -36.03
C ALA A 14 28.61 2.17 -35.63
N GLY A 15 29.44 2.35 -34.62
CA GLY A 15 29.75 3.53 -33.88
C GLY A 15 30.43 4.70 -34.63
N ILE A 16 30.51 5.80 -33.92
CA ILE A 16 31.55 6.83 -34.10
C ILE A 16 31.93 7.38 -32.74
N MET A 17 33.18 7.17 -32.35
CA MET A 17 33.91 7.91 -31.33
C MET A 17 34.38 9.26 -31.92
N ALA A 18 34.29 10.32 -31.14
CA ALA A 18 35.10 11.51 -31.35
C ALA A 18 35.62 12.02 -30.01
N ALA A 19 36.90 11.83 -29.83
CA ALA A 19 37.72 12.45 -28.80
C ALA A 19 38.13 13.86 -29.28
N GLY A 20 38.11 14.83 -28.36
CA GLY A 20 38.65 16.16 -28.59
C GLY A 20 39.26 16.70 -27.29
N ALA A 21 40.57 16.73 -27.26
CA ALA A 21 41.41 17.22 -26.17
C ALA A 21 41.95 18.62 -26.45
N LEU A 22 42.34 19.29 -25.34
CA LEU A 22 43.38 20.31 -25.20
C LEU A 22 43.07 21.76 -25.66
N THR A 23 43.28 22.74 -24.76
CA THR A 23 44.46 23.55 -24.47
C THR A 23 44.11 24.55 -23.35
N ALA A 24 44.76 24.69 -22.25
CA ALA A 24 46.11 25.14 -21.86
C ALA A 24 46.38 26.64 -22.03
N CYS A 25 46.95 27.19 -20.96
CA CYS A 25 47.69 28.47 -20.78
C CYS A 25 46.92 29.57 -20.04
N GLY A 26 47.41 30.20 -18.98
CA GLY A 26 48.70 30.23 -18.34
C GLY A 26 48.89 31.56 -17.59
N GLY A 27 49.75 31.58 -16.59
CA GLY A 27 50.41 32.78 -16.08
C GLY A 27 50.07 33.17 -14.63
N ASN A 28 50.82 32.76 -13.68
CA ASN A 28 52.07 33.32 -13.08
C ASN A 28 51.88 34.68 -12.38
N ASN A 29 52.12 34.86 -11.09
CA ASN A 29 53.36 34.97 -10.37
C ASN A 29 53.16 35.29 -8.87
N THR A 30 53.90 34.56 -8.04
CA THR A 30 54.89 34.96 -7.01
C THR A 30 54.45 35.92 -5.87
N ALA A 31 54.85 35.80 -4.64
CA ALA A 31 55.87 35.08 -3.91
C ALA A 31 55.56 35.15 -2.40
N ALA A 32 55.91 34.12 -1.69
CA ALA A 32 56.69 33.97 -0.49
C ALA A 32 56.78 35.10 0.55
N THR A 33 56.54 34.79 1.85
CA THR A 33 57.60 34.66 2.84
C THR A 33 57.04 34.37 4.23
N THR A 34 57.49 33.27 4.80
CA THR A 34 57.89 32.90 6.17
C THR A 34 57.53 33.78 7.37
N ALA A 35 56.99 33.18 8.43
CA ALA A 35 57.60 32.83 9.71
C ALA A 35 56.55 32.55 10.79
N ALA A 36 56.70 31.45 11.48
CA ALA A 36 56.22 31.17 12.83
C ALA A 36 57.40 31.48 13.79
N PRO A 37 57.29 31.32 15.14
CA PRO A 37 56.17 31.08 16.08
C PRO A 37 56.23 31.99 17.29
N ALA A 38 55.23 31.93 18.18
CA ALA A 38 55.43 32.03 19.64
C ALA A 38 54.17 31.64 20.44
N GLU A 39 54.38 30.70 21.34
CA GLU A 39 53.49 30.32 22.44
C GLU A 39 53.25 31.49 23.38
N GLN A 40 52.05 31.55 23.95
CA GLN A 40 51.90 31.75 25.39
C GLN A 40 50.51 31.40 25.92
N THR A 41 50.55 30.57 26.92
CA THR A 41 49.51 30.11 27.86
C THR A 41 48.84 31.25 28.61
N SER A 42 47.52 31.16 28.88
CA SER A 42 46.98 30.91 30.23
C SER A 42 45.48 31.16 30.38
N ALA A 43 44.86 30.20 31.03
CA ALA A 43 43.87 30.27 32.10
C ALA A 43 42.42 30.68 31.81
N ALA A 44 41.57 29.67 31.97
CA ALA A 44 40.34 29.59 32.78
C ALA A 44 39.33 30.74 32.75
N GLY A 45 38.16 30.38 32.30
CA GLY A 45 36.91 31.09 32.52
C GLY A 45 35.75 30.16 32.10
N GLU A 46 35.33 29.33 33.05
CA GLU A 46 34.02 28.65 32.96
C GLU A 46 32.92 29.71 32.83
N ASN A 47 32.21 29.67 31.72
CA ASN A 47 30.91 30.29 31.68
C ASN A 47 29.96 29.34 30.92
N THR A 48 29.31 28.51 31.71
CA THR A 48 28.19 27.66 31.29
C THR A 48 27.02 28.56 30.91
N SER A 49 26.99 29.00 29.66
CA SER A 49 25.77 29.45 29.03
C SER A 49 25.15 28.25 28.35
N LYS A 50 24.19 27.65 29.04
CA LYS A 50 23.25 26.67 28.51
C LYS A 50 22.33 27.47 27.57
N GLU A 51 22.80 27.66 26.36
CA GLU A 51 21.97 28.16 25.27
C GLU A 51 21.00 27.02 24.90
N ALA A 52 19.79 27.14 25.42
CA ALA A 52 18.67 26.33 24.95
C ALA A 52 18.50 26.70 23.47
N ALA A 53 18.99 25.84 22.59
CA ALA A 53 18.59 25.84 21.20
C ALA A 53 17.06 25.62 21.19
N ALA A 54 16.33 26.70 20.96
CA ALA A 54 14.94 26.60 20.50
C ALA A 54 15.00 25.90 19.14
N GLU A 55 14.77 24.58 19.13
CA GLU A 55 14.42 23.87 17.91
C GLU A 55 13.22 24.59 17.31
N SER A 56 13.42 25.19 16.14
CA SER A 56 12.35 25.62 15.27
C SER A 56 11.64 24.34 14.83
N GLY A 57 10.51 24.03 15.49
CA GLY A 57 9.83 22.77 15.34
C GLY A 57 9.11 22.65 14.01
N GLU A 58 9.83 22.36 12.92
CA GLU A 58 9.22 21.72 11.77
C GLU A 58 8.91 20.28 12.19
N LYS A 59 7.61 19.94 12.16
CA LYS A 59 7.19 18.56 12.40
C LYS A 59 7.77 17.66 11.32
N LYS A 60 8.19 16.46 11.71
CA LYS A 60 8.61 15.42 10.78
C LYS A 60 7.40 15.01 9.93
N VAL A 61 7.57 14.94 8.61
CA VAL A 61 6.53 14.48 7.69
C VAL A 61 6.58 12.96 7.58
N LEU A 62 5.42 12.31 7.70
CA LEU A 62 5.24 10.88 7.41
C LEU A 62 4.57 10.73 6.04
N LYS A 63 5.31 10.17 5.07
CA LYS A 63 4.80 9.88 3.73
C LYS A 63 4.17 8.50 3.70
N VAL A 64 2.85 8.47 3.55
CA VAL A 64 2.05 7.24 3.53
C VAL A 64 1.53 6.99 2.13
N ALA A 65 1.87 5.83 1.55
CA ALA A 65 1.32 5.44 0.25
C ALA A 65 0.09 4.55 0.42
N MET A 66 -0.86 4.72 -0.51
CA MET A 66 -2.08 3.94 -0.67
C MET A 66 -2.66 4.14 -2.08
N GLU A 67 -3.66 3.34 -2.48
CA GLU A 67 -4.28 3.45 -3.81
C GLU A 67 -5.20 4.68 -3.93
N CYS A 68 -5.83 5.10 -2.83
CA CYS A 68 -6.92 6.09 -2.81
C CYS A 68 -8.10 5.68 -3.73
N ALA A 69 -8.29 4.38 -3.94
CA ALA A 69 -9.33 3.80 -4.80
C ALA A 69 -9.92 2.50 -4.22
N TYR A 70 -9.67 2.21 -2.95
CA TYR A 70 -10.01 0.95 -2.28
C TYR A 70 -10.93 1.18 -1.08
N ALA A 71 -12.19 1.54 -1.30
CA ALA A 71 -13.17 1.65 -0.21
C ALA A 71 -13.52 0.26 0.38
N PRO A 72 -13.73 0.15 1.69
CA PRO A 72 -13.75 1.20 2.72
C PRO A 72 -12.39 1.57 3.33
N TYR A 73 -11.30 0.94 2.88
CA TYR A 73 -9.96 1.21 3.41
C TYR A 73 -9.47 2.62 3.05
N ASN A 74 -9.47 2.97 1.77
CA ASN A 74 -9.04 4.29 1.30
C ASN A 74 -9.70 4.64 -0.04
N TRP A 75 -10.21 5.85 -0.17
CA TRP A 75 -10.84 6.33 -1.41
C TRP A 75 -10.57 7.82 -1.64
N THR A 76 -10.80 8.26 -2.87
CA THR A 76 -10.70 9.66 -3.27
C THR A 76 -12.06 10.36 -3.17
N GLN A 77 -12.04 11.59 -2.68
CA GLN A 77 -13.22 12.47 -2.65
C GLN A 77 -12.85 13.92 -3.01
N PRO A 78 -13.84 14.77 -3.41
CA PRO A 78 -13.55 16.11 -3.95
C PRO A 78 -13.23 17.16 -2.89
N ASP A 79 -13.53 16.92 -1.61
CA ASP A 79 -13.41 17.89 -0.53
C ASP A 79 -12.90 17.26 0.77
N ASP A 80 -12.70 18.07 1.80
CA ASP A 80 -12.20 17.68 3.12
C ASP A 80 -13.30 17.17 4.08
N SER A 81 -14.49 16.88 3.59
CA SER A 81 -15.57 16.31 4.41
C SER A 81 -15.12 15.03 5.13
N ASN A 82 -15.73 14.75 6.26
CA ASN A 82 -15.36 13.66 7.17
C ASN A 82 -13.92 13.75 7.73
N GLY A 83 -13.19 14.83 7.47
CA GLY A 83 -11.81 14.99 7.87
C GLY A 83 -10.82 14.34 6.91
N ALA A 84 -11.18 14.25 5.64
CA ALA A 84 -10.30 13.79 4.58
C ALA A 84 -9.02 14.63 4.46
N VAL A 85 -7.96 14.01 3.98
CA VAL A 85 -6.62 14.60 3.89
C VAL A 85 -6.27 14.85 2.42
N PRO A 86 -5.65 15.99 2.08
CA PRO A 86 -5.21 16.23 0.72
C PRO A 86 -4.28 15.13 0.21
N ILE A 87 -4.50 14.68 -1.03
CA ILE A 87 -3.58 13.78 -1.73
C ILE A 87 -2.45 14.62 -2.32
N ASN A 88 -1.20 14.22 -2.07
CA ASN A 88 -0.03 14.93 -2.59
C ASN A 88 -0.08 15.04 -4.11
N ASP A 89 0.32 16.20 -4.64
CA ASP A 89 0.32 16.50 -6.09
C ASP A 89 -1.06 16.35 -6.77
N SER A 90 -2.16 16.47 -6.01
CA SER A 90 -3.54 16.40 -6.49
C SER A 90 -4.39 17.53 -5.89
N ASN A 91 -5.55 17.82 -6.51
CA ASN A 91 -6.58 18.69 -5.94
C ASN A 91 -7.69 17.89 -5.24
N GLU A 92 -7.49 16.62 -5.02
CA GLU A 92 -8.42 15.67 -4.41
C GLU A 92 -8.00 15.33 -3.00
N TYR A 93 -8.90 14.73 -2.24
CA TYR A 93 -8.70 14.32 -0.86
C TYR A 93 -8.86 12.82 -0.73
N ALA A 94 -8.15 12.23 0.21
CA ALA A 94 -8.28 10.83 0.57
C ALA A 94 -9.01 10.67 1.91
N TYR A 95 -9.92 9.70 2.00
CA TYR A 95 -10.56 9.29 3.23
C TYR A 95 -10.71 7.77 3.29
N GLY A 96 -11.12 7.26 4.44
CA GLY A 96 -11.32 5.84 4.72
C GLY A 96 -10.57 5.37 5.96
N TYR A 97 -10.70 4.08 6.24
CA TYR A 97 -10.09 3.44 7.40
C TYR A 97 -8.57 3.70 7.51
N ASP A 98 -7.86 3.55 6.39
CA ASP A 98 -6.40 3.75 6.34
C ASP A 98 -6.00 5.20 6.62
N ILE A 99 -6.82 6.17 6.16
CA ILE A 99 -6.61 7.59 6.44
C ILE A 99 -6.85 7.89 7.92
N MET A 100 -7.91 7.33 8.51
CA MET A 100 -8.21 7.48 9.93
C MET A 100 -7.07 6.91 10.78
N MET A 101 -6.51 5.76 10.39
CA MET A 101 -5.36 5.14 11.05
C MET A 101 -4.09 5.98 10.88
N ALA A 102 -3.79 6.45 9.66
CA ALA A 102 -2.62 7.30 9.38
C ALA A 102 -2.68 8.60 10.19
N LYS A 103 -3.85 9.25 10.29
CA LYS A 103 -4.05 10.45 11.12
C LYS A 103 -3.77 10.15 12.58
N LYS A 104 -4.36 9.06 13.12
CA LYS A 104 -4.15 8.67 14.52
C LYS A 104 -2.67 8.44 14.83
N ILE A 105 -1.94 7.76 13.93
CA ILE A 105 -0.49 7.54 14.08
C ILE A 105 0.25 8.87 14.07
N CYS A 106 -0.03 9.75 13.12
CA CYS A 106 0.64 11.04 13.00
C CYS A 106 0.36 11.95 14.19
N ASP A 107 -0.88 11.99 14.68
CA ASP A 107 -1.27 12.78 15.85
C ASP A 107 -0.55 12.32 17.12
N GLU A 108 -0.44 11.01 17.35
CA GLU A 108 0.24 10.44 18.51
C GLU A 108 1.77 10.61 18.45
N LEU A 109 2.37 10.54 17.26
CA LEU A 109 3.81 10.66 17.05
C LEU A 109 4.26 12.10 16.79
N GLY A 110 3.34 13.06 16.63
CA GLY A 110 3.63 14.46 16.34
C GLY A 110 4.18 14.68 14.95
N TYR A 111 3.77 13.87 13.96
CA TYR A 111 4.15 14.00 12.55
C TYR A 111 3.08 14.76 11.75
N ASP A 112 3.49 15.37 10.64
CA ASP A 112 2.57 15.83 9.61
C ASP A 112 2.34 14.72 8.58
N LEU A 113 1.09 14.48 8.21
CA LEU A 113 0.69 13.42 7.28
C LEU A 113 0.77 13.89 5.84
N GLN A 114 1.45 13.11 4.99
CA GLN A 114 1.44 13.29 3.53
C GLN A 114 0.96 12.01 2.85
N ILE A 115 -0.18 12.08 2.16
CA ILE A 115 -0.73 10.95 1.40
C ILE A 115 -0.15 10.93 -0.01
N VAL A 116 0.39 9.79 -0.42
CA VAL A 116 0.96 9.54 -1.75
C VAL A 116 0.11 8.47 -2.43
N ARG A 117 -0.60 8.85 -3.51
CA ARG A 117 -1.41 7.91 -4.29
C ARG A 117 -0.52 7.15 -5.27
N LEU A 118 -0.58 5.82 -5.22
CA LEU A 118 0.14 4.90 -6.12
C LEU A 118 -0.78 3.74 -6.52
N ASP A 119 -0.54 3.14 -7.68
CA ASP A 119 -1.20 1.91 -8.07
C ASP A 119 -0.78 0.75 -7.16
N TRP A 120 -1.64 -0.25 -6.97
CA TRP A 120 -1.46 -1.39 -6.08
C TRP A 120 -0.07 -2.04 -6.19
N ASP A 121 0.34 -2.43 -7.40
CA ASP A 121 1.63 -3.10 -7.63
C ASP A 121 2.85 -2.20 -7.40
N SER A 122 2.65 -0.88 -7.25
CA SER A 122 3.73 0.09 -6.98
C SER A 122 3.97 0.31 -5.48
N LEU A 123 3.07 -0.12 -4.60
CA LEU A 123 3.14 0.16 -3.16
C LEU A 123 4.36 -0.49 -2.50
N ILE A 124 4.53 -1.81 -2.63
CA ILE A 124 5.69 -2.54 -2.06
C ILE A 124 7.03 -2.06 -2.65
N PRO A 125 7.19 -1.88 -3.97
CA PRO A 125 8.38 -1.26 -4.54
C PRO A 125 8.70 0.13 -3.98
N ALA A 126 7.70 1.00 -3.81
CA ALA A 126 7.89 2.36 -3.30
C ALA A 126 8.42 2.37 -1.87
N VAL A 127 7.84 1.57 -0.97
CA VAL A 127 8.30 1.52 0.43
C VAL A 127 9.64 0.80 0.56
N SER A 128 9.89 -0.26 -0.19
CA SER A 128 11.16 -1.00 -0.15
C SER A 128 12.35 -0.15 -0.58
N THR A 129 12.15 0.74 -1.56
CA THR A 129 13.18 1.68 -2.02
C THR A 129 13.30 2.93 -1.13
N GLY A 130 12.32 3.21 -0.27
CA GLY A 130 12.28 4.40 0.59
C GLY A 130 11.77 5.65 -0.13
N GLN A 131 11.00 5.49 -1.20
CA GLN A 131 10.28 6.59 -1.86
C GLN A 131 9.18 7.13 -0.93
N VAL A 132 8.58 6.27 -0.13
CA VAL A 132 7.63 6.58 0.95
C VAL A 132 8.11 5.95 2.25
N ASP A 133 7.63 6.44 3.39
CA ASP A 133 8.05 5.96 4.70
C ASP A 133 7.31 4.65 5.07
N CYS A 134 6.03 4.55 4.73
CA CYS A 134 5.23 3.35 4.95
C CYS A 134 4.07 3.26 3.93
N VAL A 135 3.44 2.09 3.88
CA VAL A 135 2.19 1.83 3.15
C VAL A 135 1.12 1.45 4.15
N ILE A 136 -0.03 2.14 4.08
CA ILE A 136 -1.27 1.80 4.80
C ILE A 136 -2.35 1.65 3.74
N ALA A 137 -2.65 0.40 3.34
CA ALA A 137 -3.46 0.13 2.16
C ALA A 137 -4.20 -1.22 2.23
N GLY A 138 -4.66 -1.63 3.41
CA GLY A 138 -5.36 -2.91 3.54
C GLY A 138 -4.52 -4.14 3.19
N GLN A 139 -3.19 -4.08 3.32
CA GLN A 139 -2.29 -5.15 2.89
C GLN A 139 -2.19 -6.28 3.90
N SER A 140 -2.45 -7.53 3.47
CA SER A 140 -2.16 -8.73 4.27
C SER A 140 -0.66 -8.87 4.53
N ILE A 141 -0.33 -9.37 5.74
CA ILE A 141 1.05 -9.68 6.15
C ILE A 141 1.40 -11.06 5.61
N THR A 142 1.78 -11.15 4.33
CA THR A 142 2.10 -12.45 3.72
C THR A 142 3.59 -12.75 3.82
N THR A 143 3.92 -14.06 3.88
CA THR A 143 5.32 -14.53 3.85
C THR A 143 6.08 -14.02 2.62
N GLU A 144 5.40 -13.87 1.48
CA GLU A 144 6.00 -13.33 0.26
C GLU A 144 6.39 -11.85 0.45
N ARG A 145 5.46 -11.01 0.93
CA ARG A 145 5.72 -9.58 1.17
C ARG A 145 6.81 -9.36 2.22
N LEU A 146 6.86 -10.21 3.25
CA LEU A 146 7.89 -10.18 4.28
C LEU A 146 9.31 -10.43 3.74
N GLN A 147 9.48 -10.94 2.53
CA GLN A 147 10.80 -11.03 1.90
C GLN A 147 11.33 -9.65 1.48
N ALA A 148 10.45 -8.73 1.10
CA ALA A 148 10.79 -7.41 0.57
C ALA A 148 10.69 -6.26 1.58
N VAL A 149 9.76 -6.36 2.54
CA VAL A 149 9.42 -5.30 3.51
C VAL A 149 9.27 -5.88 4.90
N ASP A 150 9.23 -5.01 5.92
CA ASP A 150 8.78 -5.35 7.27
C ASP A 150 7.35 -4.87 7.46
N PHE A 151 6.63 -5.46 8.40
CA PHE A 151 5.28 -5.06 8.78
C PHE A 151 5.21 -4.70 10.27
N THR A 152 4.28 -3.83 10.62
CA THR A 152 3.87 -3.60 12.00
C THR A 152 3.09 -4.79 12.55
N GLU A 153 2.72 -4.74 13.84
CA GLU A 153 1.60 -5.52 14.35
C GLU A 153 0.34 -5.22 13.50
N PRO A 154 -0.60 -6.18 13.40
CA PRO A 154 -1.82 -5.95 12.63
C PRO A 154 -2.60 -4.74 13.13
N TYR A 155 -3.09 -3.92 12.19
CA TYR A 155 -4.02 -2.82 12.48
C TYR A 155 -5.46 -3.15 12.07
N TYR A 156 -5.68 -4.32 11.45
CA TYR A 156 -7.00 -4.91 11.21
C TYR A 156 -6.91 -6.43 11.09
N TYR A 157 -8.02 -7.10 11.35
CA TYR A 157 -8.15 -8.56 11.26
C TYR A 157 -9.32 -8.87 10.33
N ALA A 158 -9.02 -9.14 9.08
CA ALA A 158 -10.01 -9.44 8.07
C ALA A 158 -10.39 -10.92 8.05
N THR A 159 -11.59 -11.22 7.57
CA THR A 159 -12.00 -12.57 7.15
C THR A 159 -12.21 -12.59 5.65
N ILE A 160 -12.09 -13.77 5.04
CA ILE A 160 -12.31 -13.94 3.61
C ILE A 160 -13.81 -14.15 3.36
N VAL A 161 -14.30 -13.52 2.32
CA VAL A 161 -15.70 -13.62 1.90
C VAL A 161 -15.81 -13.79 0.39
N THR A 162 -16.93 -14.32 -0.06
CA THR A 162 -17.29 -14.40 -1.47
C THR A 162 -18.45 -13.49 -1.77
N LEU A 163 -18.37 -12.71 -2.85
CA LEU A 163 -19.48 -11.94 -3.37
C LEU A 163 -20.04 -12.64 -4.62
N VAL A 164 -21.35 -12.75 -4.65
CA VAL A 164 -22.14 -13.27 -5.79
C VAL A 164 -23.30 -12.33 -6.08
N LYS A 165 -23.97 -12.45 -7.21
CA LYS A 165 -25.24 -11.76 -7.43
C LYS A 165 -26.41 -12.47 -6.76
N ASN A 166 -27.38 -11.71 -6.27
CA ASN A 166 -28.66 -12.24 -5.81
C ASN A 166 -29.31 -13.06 -6.94
N GLY A 167 -29.81 -14.25 -6.59
CA GLY A 167 -30.47 -15.13 -7.55
C GLY A 167 -29.53 -15.89 -8.49
N SER A 168 -28.21 -15.74 -8.37
CA SER A 168 -27.26 -16.62 -9.05
C SER A 168 -27.34 -18.05 -8.51
N LYS A 169 -26.88 -19.04 -9.28
CA LYS A 169 -26.85 -20.45 -8.84
C LYS A 169 -25.99 -20.68 -7.59
N TYR A 170 -25.10 -19.73 -7.25
CA TYR A 170 -24.23 -19.80 -6.09
C TYR A 170 -24.73 -18.99 -4.89
N ALA A 171 -25.88 -18.31 -5.03
CA ALA A 171 -26.38 -17.39 -3.98
C ALA A 171 -26.66 -18.09 -2.62
N ASP A 172 -26.90 -19.39 -2.64
CA ASP A 172 -27.21 -20.16 -1.43
C ASP A 172 -26.07 -21.13 -1.01
N ALA A 173 -24.87 -20.95 -1.57
CA ALA A 173 -23.67 -21.72 -1.21
C ALA A 173 -23.37 -21.58 0.31
N LYS A 174 -22.97 -22.69 0.92
CA LYS A 174 -22.66 -22.79 2.35
C LYS A 174 -21.20 -23.17 2.62
N SER A 175 -20.46 -23.48 1.57
CA SER A 175 -19.06 -23.90 1.61
C SER A 175 -18.34 -23.54 0.32
N VAL A 176 -17.02 -23.55 0.33
CA VAL A 176 -16.17 -23.40 -0.88
C VAL A 176 -16.49 -24.52 -1.88
N ALA A 177 -16.85 -25.72 -1.42
CA ALA A 177 -17.21 -26.85 -2.26
C ALA A 177 -18.47 -26.55 -3.11
N ASP A 178 -19.43 -25.77 -2.61
CA ASP A 178 -20.63 -25.40 -3.34
C ASP A 178 -20.37 -24.40 -4.47
N LEU A 179 -19.15 -23.83 -4.53
CA LEU A 179 -18.73 -22.91 -5.60
C LEU A 179 -18.13 -23.63 -6.81
N ALA A 180 -18.09 -24.96 -6.80
CA ALA A 180 -17.47 -25.77 -7.86
C ALA A 180 -17.93 -25.38 -9.26
N GLY A 181 -16.98 -25.27 -10.20
CA GLY A 181 -17.22 -24.89 -11.59
C GLY A 181 -17.60 -23.43 -11.82
N ALA A 182 -17.39 -22.55 -10.83
CA ALA A 182 -17.66 -21.12 -10.96
C ALA A 182 -16.65 -20.44 -11.90
N THR A 183 -17.14 -19.48 -12.68
CA THR A 183 -16.28 -18.50 -13.32
C THR A 183 -15.97 -17.39 -12.30
N CYS A 184 -14.70 -17.17 -11.99
CA CYS A 184 -14.31 -16.28 -10.90
C CYS A 184 -13.09 -15.43 -11.24
N THR A 185 -12.93 -14.32 -10.55
CA THR A 185 -11.73 -13.48 -10.56
C THR A 185 -11.53 -12.81 -9.21
N SER A 186 -10.39 -12.17 -9.02
CA SER A 186 -10.11 -11.27 -7.92
C SER A 186 -8.99 -10.28 -8.30
N GLN A 187 -8.57 -9.44 -7.35
CA GLN A 187 -7.49 -8.49 -7.55
C GLN A 187 -6.14 -9.23 -7.62
N GLN A 188 -5.27 -8.80 -8.54
CA GLN A 188 -3.91 -9.34 -8.69
C GLN A 188 -3.05 -9.12 -7.44
N SER A 189 -2.04 -9.98 -7.25
CA SER A 189 -1.08 -9.88 -6.15
C SER A 189 -1.74 -9.87 -4.75
N THR A 190 -2.87 -10.59 -4.62
CA THR A 190 -3.60 -10.79 -3.35
C THR A 190 -3.77 -12.26 -3.05
N ILE A 191 -3.91 -12.60 -1.76
CA ILE A 191 -4.27 -13.96 -1.33
C ILE A 191 -5.60 -14.43 -1.91
N TRP A 192 -6.50 -13.51 -2.19
CA TRP A 192 -7.81 -13.82 -2.77
C TRP A 192 -7.67 -14.50 -4.12
N TYR A 193 -6.82 -13.93 -5.00
CA TYR A 193 -6.57 -14.49 -6.32
C TYR A 193 -5.61 -15.68 -6.28
N ASP A 194 -4.48 -15.54 -5.58
CA ASP A 194 -3.37 -16.49 -5.65
C ASP A 194 -3.59 -17.73 -4.76
N THR A 195 -4.31 -17.57 -3.63
CA THR A 195 -4.51 -18.63 -2.64
C THR A 195 -5.94 -19.14 -2.59
N CYS A 196 -6.95 -18.24 -2.61
CA CYS A 196 -8.34 -18.65 -2.40
C CYS A 196 -8.98 -19.20 -3.69
N LEU A 197 -8.90 -18.51 -4.83
CA LEU A 197 -9.53 -18.99 -6.06
C LEU A 197 -9.12 -20.40 -6.49
N PRO A 198 -7.83 -20.81 -6.38
CA PRO A 198 -7.40 -22.17 -6.71
C PRO A 198 -8.02 -23.29 -5.84
N GLN A 199 -8.62 -22.95 -4.70
CA GLN A 199 -9.31 -23.92 -3.85
C GLN A 199 -10.71 -24.26 -4.33
N ILE A 200 -11.27 -23.47 -5.24
CA ILE A 200 -12.60 -23.75 -5.83
C ILE A 200 -12.44 -24.84 -6.89
N GLN A 201 -13.06 -26.00 -6.65
CA GLN A 201 -12.96 -27.15 -7.55
C GLN A 201 -13.47 -26.79 -8.95
N ASP A 202 -12.70 -27.18 -9.99
CA ASP A 202 -13.05 -26.98 -11.40
C ASP A 202 -13.40 -25.51 -11.77
N ALA A 203 -12.90 -24.53 -11.03
CA ALA A 203 -13.15 -23.13 -11.30
C ALA A 203 -12.55 -22.68 -12.64
N ASN A 204 -13.30 -21.84 -13.36
CA ASN A 204 -12.81 -21.09 -14.51
C ASN A 204 -12.26 -19.74 -13.99
N ILE A 205 -10.99 -19.72 -13.60
CA ILE A 205 -10.33 -18.51 -13.06
C ILE A 205 -9.96 -17.59 -14.23
N LEU A 206 -10.58 -16.43 -14.30
CA LEU A 206 -10.28 -15.38 -15.28
C LEU A 206 -8.98 -14.67 -14.92
N ALA A 207 -8.48 -13.83 -15.84
CA ALA A 207 -7.35 -12.94 -15.52
C ALA A 207 -7.67 -12.07 -14.31
N ALA A 208 -6.69 -11.89 -13.45
CA ALA A 208 -6.80 -11.00 -12.29
C ALA A 208 -7.09 -9.55 -12.70
N THR A 209 -7.80 -8.82 -11.85
CA THR A 209 -8.09 -7.40 -12.06
C THR A 209 -7.01 -6.53 -11.42
N ALA A 210 -6.81 -5.33 -11.96
CA ALA A 210 -5.76 -4.43 -11.46
C ALA A 210 -6.11 -3.83 -10.10
N SER A 211 -7.41 -3.67 -9.79
CA SER A 211 -7.90 -3.03 -8.57
C SER A 211 -9.14 -3.72 -8.02
N ALA A 212 -9.47 -3.44 -6.75
CA ALA A 212 -10.71 -3.92 -6.13
C ALA A 212 -11.97 -3.35 -6.83
N PRO A 213 -12.06 -2.07 -7.22
CA PRO A 213 -13.18 -1.59 -8.05
C PRO A 213 -13.37 -2.36 -9.35
N ASP A 214 -12.28 -2.68 -10.08
CA ASP A 214 -12.36 -3.47 -11.31
C ASP A 214 -12.88 -4.89 -11.06
N MET A 215 -12.50 -5.48 -9.94
CA MET A 215 -13.00 -6.77 -9.48
C MET A 215 -14.52 -6.72 -9.27
N LEU A 216 -15.01 -5.76 -8.48
CA LEU A 216 -16.43 -5.56 -8.19
C LEU A 216 -17.22 -5.25 -9.48
N MET A 217 -16.65 -4.43 -10.36
CA MET A 217 -17.25 -4.11 -11.67
C MET A 217 -17.35 -5.35 -12.56
N SER A 218 -16.39 -6.28 -12.47
CA SER A 218 -16.43 -7.54 -13.23
C SER A 218 -17.62 -8.41 -12.82
N LEU A 219 -17.89 -8.51 -11.51
CA LEU A 219 -19.08 -9.19 -11.00
C LEU A 219 -20.35 -8.44 -11.38
N ASN A 220 -20.38 -7.12 -11.24
CA ASN A 220 -21.54 -6.30 -11.59
C ASN A 220 -21.93 -6.42 -13.07
N ALA A 221 -20.93 -6.53 -13.94
CA ALA A 221 -21.13 -6.67 -15.40
C ALA A 221 -21.35 -8.11 -15.88
N ASP A 222 -21.60 -9.07 -14.98
CA ASP A 222 -21.80 -10.50 -15.29
C ASP A 222 -20.64 -11.15 -16.06
N LYS A 223 -19.41 -10.63 -15.89
CA LYS A 223 -18.21 -11.24 -16.49
C LYS A 223 -17.75 -12.47 -15.74
N CYS A 224 -18.08 -12.57 -14.45
CA CYS A 224 -17.82 -13.72 -13.60
C CYS A 224 -19.05 -14.02 -12.72
N ASP A 225 -19.12 -15.23 -12.18
CA ASP A 225 -20.18 -15.68 -11.28
C ASP A 225 -19.94 -15.19 -9.84
N LEU A 226 -18.66 -15.04 -9.45
CA LEU A 226 -18.26 -14.63 -8.12
C LEU A 226 -16.89 -13.95 -8.11
N VAL A 227 -16.64 -13.23 -7.03
CA VAL A 227 -15.33 -12.71 -6.65
C VAL A 227 -15.05 -13.03 -5.18
N VAL A 228 -13.77 -13.21 -4.83
CA VAL A 228 -13.32 -13.42 -3.46
C VAL A 228 -12.60 -12.18 -2.97
N THR A 229 -12.88 -11.75 -1.74
CA THR A 229 -12.29 -10.55 -1.14
C THR A 229 -12.32 -10.66 0.40
N ASP A 230 -11.95 -9.60 1.11
CA ASP A 230 -12.14 -9.52 2.54
C ASP A 230 -13.53 -9.00 2.94
N GLN A 231 -13.89 -9.19 4.21
CA GLN A 231 -15.20 -8.82 4.73
C GLN A 231 -15.47 -7.31 4.67
N PRO A 232 -14.54 -6.39 5.02
CA PRO A 232 -14.79 -4.96 4.88
C PRO A 232 -15.12 -4.54 3.44
N THR A 233 -14.36 -5.01 2.47
CA THR A 233 -14.62 -4.77 1.04
C THR A 233 -15.96 -5.37 0.63
N GLY A 234 -16.25 -6.60 1.08
CA GLY A 234 -17.51 -7.25 0.83
C GLY A 234 -18.71 -6.48 1.39
N LYS A 235 -18.65 -6.03 2.64
CA LYS A 235 -19.69 -5.19 3.26
C LYS A 235 -19.86 -3.86 2.55
N GLY A 236 -18.75 -3.22 2.22
CA GLY A 236 -18.75 -1.97 1.45
C GLY A 236 -19.38 -2.14 0.08
N ALA A 237 -19.11 -3.26 -0.60
CA ALA A 237 -19.69 -3.57 -1.90
C ALA A 237 -21.21 -3.72 -1.84
N LEU A 238 -21.80 -4.24 -0.76
CA LEU A 238 -23.26 -4.35 -0.63
C LEU A 238 -23.95 -2.98 -0.59
N VAL A 239 -23.26 -1.95 -0.09
CA VAL A 239 -23.79 -0.57 -0.09
C VAL A 239 -23.80 -0.01 -1.51
N ALA A 240 -22.72 -0.28 -2.26
CA ALA A 240 -22.53 0.22 -3.63
C ALA A 240 -23.33 -0.57 -4.68
N TYR A 241 -23.51 -1.87 -4.46
CA TYR A 241 -24.16 -2.83 -5.39
C TYR A 241 -25.24 -3.62 -4.65
N PRO A 242 -26.49 -3.12 -4.54
CA PRO A 242 -27.58 -3.78 -3.80
C PRO A 242 -27.95 -5.18 -4.31
N ASP A 243 -27.60 -5.50 -5.56
CA ASP A 243 -27.83 -6.82 -6.15
C ASP A 243 -26.78 -7.86 -5.75
N PHE A 244 -25.76 -7.47 -5.00
CA PHE A 244 -24.76 -8.41 -4.51
C PHE A 244 -25.25 -9.11 -3.24
N LYS A 245 -24.76 -10.33 -3.06
CA LYS A 245 -24.90 -11.13 -1.84
C LYS A 245 -23.54 -11.53 -1.34
N LEU A 246 -23.30 -11.30 -0.07
CA LEU A 246 -22.09 -11.71 0.61
C LEU A 246 -22.30 -13.10 1.20
N LEU A 247 -21.36 -14.00 0.96
CA LEU A 247 -21.28 -15.34 1.50
C LEU A 247 -20.11 -15.43 2.48
N GLU A 248 -20.38 -15.83 3.70
CA GLU A 248 -19.42 -16.15 4.75
C GLU A 248 -19.56 -17.63 5.10
N PHE A 249 -18.48 -18.40 5.06
CA PHE A 249 -18.53 -19.84 5.32
C PHE A 249 -18.16 -20.18 6.76
N GLY A 250 -17.81 -19.18 7.59
CA GLY A 250 -17.69 -19.30 9.04
C GLY A 250 -16.40 -19.99 9.53
N GLY A 251 -15.42 -20.16 8.68
CA GLY A 251 -14.15 -20.81 9.00
C GLY A 251 -14.22 -22.35 8.99
N GLY A 252 -13.08 -23.00 9.25
CA GLY A 252 -12.98 -24.45 9.29
C GLY A 252 -12.88 -25.11 7.91
N GLU A 253 -13.33 -26.36 7.81
CA GLU A 253 -13.18 -27.19 6.60
C GLU A 253 -14.07 -26.71 5.43
N ASP A 254 -15.14 -25.98 5.73
CA ASP A 254 -16.10 -25.48 4.74
C ASP A 254 -15.65 -24.14 4.10
N ASP A 255 -14.62 -23.50 4.66
CA ASP A 255 -14.12 -22.18 4.23
C ASP A 255 -12.80 -22.29 3.48
N PHE A 256 -12.36 -21.15 2.89
CA PHE A 256 -11.03 -21.04 2.32
C PHE A 256 -9.96 -21.31 3.36
N GLN A 257 -9.02 -22.18 3.01
CA GLN A 257 -7.89 -22.50 3.88
C GLN A 257 -6.82 -21.43 3.70
N VAL A 258 -6.71 -20.53 4.66
CA VAL A 258 -5.73 -19.46 4.76
C VAL A 258 -5.11 -19.44 6.15
N THR A 259 -3.93 -18.87 6.28
CA THR A 259 -3.28 -18.73 7.60
C THR A 259 -3.74 -17.43 8.27
N ASP A 260 -3.56 -17.33 9.59
CA ASP A 260 -3.81 -16.08 10.32
C ASP A 260 -2.96 -14.94 9.77
N GLU A 261 -1.73 -15.21 9.32
CA GLU A 261 -0.84 -14.20 8.71
C GLU A 261 -1.41 -13.65 7.40
N ASP A 262 -2.09 -14.49 6.60
CA ASP A 262 -2.67 -14.07 5.33
C ASP A 262 -3.85 -13.10 5.51
N ILE A 263 -4.60 -13.21 6.60
CA ILE A 263 -5.78 -12.39 6.88
C ILE A 263 -5.52 -11.21 7.83
N ASN A 264 -4.36 -11.17 8.48
CA ASN A 264 -3.94 -10.03 9.28
C ASN A 264 -3.47 -8.90 8.37
N ILE A 265 -3.99 -7.70 8.60
CA ILE A 265 -3.68 -6.52 7.80
C ILE A 265 -2.66 -5.66 8.55
N GLY A 266 -1.52 -5.38 7.92
CA GLY A 266 -0.41 -4.65 8.53
C GLY A 266 0.04 -3.43 7.74
N ILE A 267 0.77 -2.54 8.40
CA ILE A 267 1.42 -1.38 7.79
C ILE A 267 2.80 -1.84 7.33
N SER A 268 3.09 -1.75 6.03
CA SER A 268 4.39 -2.15 5.51
C SER A 268 5.40 -0.99 5.54
N LEU A 269 6.65 -1.34 5.89
CA LEU A 269 7.76 -0.40 6.01
C LEU A 269 8.98 -0.94 5.27
N LYS A 270 9.92 -0.05 4.95
CA LYS A 270 11.20 -0.47 4.42
C LYS A 270 11.88 -1.44 5.40
N LYS A 271 12.40 -2.53 4.86
CA LYS A 271 13.07 -3.57 5.65
C LYS A 271 14.20 -3.00 6.49
N GLY A 272 14.19 -3.32 7.78
CA GLY A 272 15.16 -2.82 8.77
C GLY A 272 14.88 -1.43 9.32
N ASN A 273 13.75 -0.78 8.99
CA ASN A 273 13.32 0.47 9.61
C ASN A 273 12.62 0.21 10.95
N THR A 274 13.39 -0.31 11.92
CA THR A 274 12.88 -0.72 13.22
C THR A 274 12.38 0.46 14.05
N GLU A 275 13.02 1.63 13.96
CA GLU A 275 12.62 2.83 14.71
C GLU A 275 11.18 3.24 14.37
N LEU A 276 10.85 3.36 13.09
CA LEU A 276 9.50 3.75 12.67
C LEU A 276 8.48 2.64 12.96
N LYS A 277 8.88 1.36 12.76
CA LYS A 277 8.04 0.22 13.10
C LYS A 277 7.64 0.23 14.58
N GLU A 278 8.62 0.32 15.50
CA GLU A 278 8.38 0.35 16.94
C GLU A 278 7.54 1.57 17.36
N ALA A 279 7.76 2.72 16.74
CA ALA A 279 6.96 3.92 16.98
C ALA A 279 5.49 3.69 16.60
N ILE A 280 5.21 3.14 15.42
CA ILE A 280 3.85 2.84 14.98
C ILE A 280 3.22 1.74 15.85
N ASP A 281 3.95 0.65 16.15
CA ASP A 281 3.47 -0.43 17.01
C ASP A 281 3.11 0.07 18.42
N SER A 282 3.82 1.08 18.93
CA SER A 282 3.48 1.72 20.21
C SER A 282 2.12 2.43 20.18
N VAL A 283 1.67 2.89 19.02
CA VAL A 283 0.33 3.48 18.83
C VAL A 283 -0.71 2.37 18.71
N LEU A 284 -0.45 1.37 17.84
CA LEU A 284 -1.36 0.26 17.60
C LEU A 284 -1.66 -0.55 18.86
N SER A 285 -0.64 -0.78 19.72
CA SER A 285 -0.79 -1.54 20.98
C SER A 285 -1.73 -0.91 22.00
N LYS A 286 -2.08 0.36 21.84
CA LYS A 286 -3.08 1.06 22.68
C LYS A 286 -4.53 0.80 22.22
N MET A 287 -4.71 0.19 21.06
CA MET A 287 -6.00 -0.08 20.44
C MET A 287 -6.39 -1.56 20.61
N THR A 288 -7.68 -1.79 20.71
CA THR A 288 -8.28 -3.13 20.79
C THR A 288 -8.85 -3.53 19.41
N LYS A 289 -9.17 -4.82 19.24
CA LYS A 289 -9.89 -5.29 18.05
C LYS A 289 -11.23 -4.60 17.85
N ASP A 290 -11.90 -4.25 18.95
CA ASP A 290 -13.18 -3.53 18.91
C ASP A 290 -12.99 -2.09 18.42
N ASP A 291 -11.89 -1.42 18.81
CA ASP A 291 -11.55 -0.08 18.30
C ASP A 291 -11.29 -0.11 16.79
N PHE A 292 -10.56 -1.12 16.29
CA PHE A 292 -10.34 -1.32 14.86
C PHE A 292 -11.66 -1.56 14.12
N SER A 293 -12.53 -2.42 14.66
CA SER A 293 -13.82 -2.72 14.05
C SER A 293 -14.73 -1.50 14.02
N ALA A 294 -14.81 -0.72 15.10
CA ALA A 294 -15.61 0.49 15.16
C ALA A 294 -15.15 1.54 14.14
N MET A 295 -13.83 1.71 13.98
CA MET A 295 -13.26 2.62 12.97
C MET A 295 -13.58 2.16 11.54
N MET A 296 -13.57 0.85 11.28
CA MET A 296 -13.96 0.29 9.99
C MET A 296 -15.44 0.48 9.70
N ASP A 297 -16.30 0.25 10.68
CA ASP A 297 -17.76 0.47 10.56
C ASP A 297 -18.07 1.95 10.27
N GLU A 298 -17.32 2.88 10.88
CA GLU A 298 -17.41 4.31 10.57
C GLU A 298 -17.04 4.56 9.09
N ALA A 299 -15.91 4.03 8.62
CA ALA A 299 -15.49 4.17 7.23
C ALA A 299 -16.54 3.62 6.25
N ILE A 300 -17.09 2.42 6.51
CA ILE A 300 -18.16 1.82 5.68
C ILE A 300 -19.39 2.73 5.65
N SER A 301 -19.75 3.36 6.75
CA SER A 301 -20.97 4.18 6.86
C SER A 301 -20.94 5.45 5.99
N VAL A 302 -19.75 5.96 5.66
CA VAL A 302 -19.54 7.22 4.94
C VAL A 302 -18.85 7.05 3.59
N GLN A 303 -18.57 5.79 3.17
CA GLN A 303 -17.94 5.54 1.89
C GLN A 303 -18.82 6.00 0.72
N PRO A 304 -18.23 6.43 -0.43
CA PRO A 304 -19.00 6.81 -1.59
C PRO A 304 -19.76 5.61 -2.17
N LEU A 305 -20.98 5.86 -2.61
CA LEU A 305 -21.72 4.87 -3.41
C LEU A 305 -21.02 4.68 -4.77
N ALA A 306 -21.08 3.48 -5.33
CA ALA A 306 -20.63 3.27 -6.71
C ALA A 306 -21.50 4.12 -7.66
N ASN A 307 -20.87 4.97 -8.44
CA ASN A 307 -21.52 5.78 -9.47
C ASN A 307 -21.64 5.00 -10.78
#